data_926212a0f43eb4a0dca731633bfeb602
#
_entry.id   926212a0f43eb4a0dca731633bfeb602
#
_cell.length_a   1.000
_cell.length_b   1.000
_cell.length_c   1.000
_cell.angle_alpha   90.00
_cell.angle_beta   90.00
_cell.angle_gamma   90.00
#
_symmetry.space_group_name_H-M   'P 1'
#
loop_
_entity.id
_entity.type
_entity.pdbx_description
1 polymer ?
#
loop_
_entity_poly.entity_id
_entity_poly.type
_entity_poly.pdbx_seq_one_letter_code
_entity_poly.pdbx_strand_id
1 'polypeptide(L)'
;MKKNIFFVVASTLLLFSTTSIFAQLWDFSSEGKLDPKNMLIMNNAIQTDAGKAVNHMYNFKFDEAEREYRWFKYKYPTHPMPYFLLGLNEWWKIVPNTDNPMYDDRCLAYMDSTILYAERLYDDSDNKVEASFFLSAAYAFKGRLYSERKKWVKAASAGKSALKYLEKCRSYTDLSPELQFGDGLYNYYVEWIPKEYPMLKPILWLFPDGNKEKGIKDLEKVANNAFYTRMEARYFLLQIYGMEKQNEKAYQLAKYMHDNFPDNPYFHRYYARNAFLNGRGLEAEAEAKSILARIDHHMVGYEGVSGRYAAYILAYINQNYYRNFEVAKMYYNQTIGFAIATNAKQSGYHISSLMGLGKIAQTEGQLDEAISFYKQVADIADKKMPQRDEAKKAIEEVKKLKKQQKKGK
;
A
#
# COMPACT_ATOMS: atom_id res chain seq x y z
N MET A 1 -6.17 -3.18 7.84
CA MET A 1 -5.83 -2.12 6.88
C MET A 1 -5.25 -0.86 7.54
N LYS A 2 -5.91 -0.27 8.57
CA LYS A 2 -5.41 0.94 9.26
C LYS A 2 -3.99 0.81 9.86
N LYS A 3 -3.57 -0.37 10.35
CA LYS A 3 -2.23 -0.56 10.95
C LYS A 3 -1.08 -0.44 9.92
N ASN A 4 -1.24 -0.95 8.71
CA ASN A 4 -0.14 -0.93 7.72
C ASN A 4 0.06 0.44 7.07
N ILE A 5 -1.01 1.23 6.93
CA ILE A 5 -0.93 2.59 6.40
C ILE A 5 -0.32 3.57 7.42
N PHE A 6 -0.61 3.37 8.71
CA PHE A 6 0.03 4.12 9.79
C PHE A 6 1.56 4.09 9.72
N PHE A 7 2.09 2.92 9.39
CA PHE A 7 3.53 2.71 9.33
C PHE A 7 4.22 3.41 8.14
N VAL A 8 3.51 3.60 7.04
CA VAL A 8 4.08 4.23 5.83
C VAL A 8 4.28 5.73 5.98
N VAL A 9 3.43 6.40 6.73
CA VAL A 9 3.41 7.87 6.80
C VAL A 9 3.95 8.41 8.12
N ALA A 10 3.75 7.70 9.23
CA ALA A 10 4.33 8.09 10.51
C ALA A 10 5.87 8.12 10.48
N SER A 11 6.50 7.29 9.65
CA SER A 11 7.96 7.28 9.48
C SER A 11 8.49 8.47 8.71
N THR A 12 7.67 9.10 7.88
CA THR A 12 8.06 10.32 7.15
C THR A 12 7.95 11.57 8.04
N LEU A 13 7.21 11.47 9.17
CA LEU A 13 6.83 12.66 9.96
C LEU A 13 7.39 12.69 11.41
N LEU A 14 8.15 11.69 11.84
CA LEU A 14 8.37 11.45 13.27
C LEU A 14 9.61 12.07 13.93
N LEU A 15 10.33 13.05 13.38
CA LEU A 15 11.39 13.73 14.13
C LEU A 15 11.62 15.19 13.69
N PHE A 16 10.96 16.12 14.33
CA PHE A 16 11.46 17.49 14.47
C PHE A 16 11.26 17.97 15.91
N SER A 17 12.26 17.80 16.73
CA SER A 17 12.48 18.67 17.89
C SER A 17 13.83 19.37 17.71
N THR A 18 13.77 20.66 17.75
CA THR A 18 14.79 21.69 17.96
C THR A 18 15.19 22.54 16.75
N THR A 19 14.96 23.80 16.99
CA THR A 19 15.58 25.03 16.54
C THR A 19 15.06 25.70 15.27
N SER A 20 14.22 26.68 15.52
CA SER A 20 13.93 27.87 14.72
C SER A 20 15.18 28.70 14.41
N ILE A 21 16.07 28.25 13.52
CA ILE A 21 17.18 29.06 12.97
C ILE A 21 17.45 28.67 11.50
N PHE A 22 16.44 28.66 10.63
CA PHE A 22 16.68 28.48 9.20
C PHE A 22 15.73 29.31 8.31
N ALA A 23 15.38 30.52 8.76
CA ALA A 23 14.60 31.45 7.95
C ALA A 23 15.43 32.56 7.32
N GLN A 24 16.76 32.46 7.33
CA GLN A 24 17.64 33.42 6.65
C GLN A 24 18.82 32.72 6.02
N LEU A 25 19.06 33.06 4.76
CA LEU A 25 20.18 32.66 3.91
C LEU A 25 19.91 31.50 2.91
N TRP A 26 19.01 31.73 1.97
CA TRP A 26 19.20 31.15 0.63
C TRP A 26 18.54 32.05 -0.41
N ASP A 27 19.36 32.84 -1.04
CA ASP A 27 19.00 33.62 -2.22
C ASP A 27 19.00 32.67 -3.43
N PHE A 28 17.80 32.36 -3.93
CA PHE A 28 17.58 31.47 -5.08
C PHE A 28 17.71 32.22 -6.43
N SER A 29 18.17 33.46 -6.45
CA SER A 29 18.18 34.34 -7.64
C SER A 29 19.30 34.04 -8.65
N SER A 30 20.21 33.09 -8.39
CA SER A 30 21.38 32.78 -9.23
C SER A 30 21.46 31.35 -9.81
N GLU A 31 20.41 30.52 -9.69
CA GLU A 31 20.42 29.23 -10.35
C GLU A 31 20.18 29.46 -11.86
N GLY A 32 21.17 29.08 -12.68
CA GLY A 32 21.10 29.16 -14.14
C GLY A 32 19.84 28.51 -14.69
N LYS A 33 19.31 29.00 -15.81
CA LYS A 33 18.09 28.45 -16.44
C LYS A 33 18.27 26.94 -16.65
N LEU A 34 17.55 26.15 -15.82
CA LEU A 34 17.50 24.70 -15.99
C LEU A 34 16.99 24.38 -17.40
N ASP A 35 17.77 23.64 -18.16
CA ASP A 35 17.32 23.08 -19.44
C ASP A 35 16.74 21.68 -19.19
N PRO A 36 15.39 21.52 -19.26
CA PRO A 36 14.75 20.21 -19.08
C PRO A 36 15.27 19.13 -20.02
N LYS A 37 15.84 19.53 -21.19
CA LYS A 37 16.42 18.58 -22.16
C LYS A 37 17.62 17.81 -21.62
N ASN A 38 18.29 18.34 -20.60
CA ASN A 38 19.44 17.70 -19.98
C ASN A 38 19.05 16.72 -18.85
N MET A 39 17.75 16.62 -18.53
CA MET A 39 17.24 15.69 -17.51
C MET A 39 16.89 14.34 -18.12
N LEU A 40 17.48 13.23 -17.63
CA LEU A 40 17.13 11.89 -18.12
C LEU A 40 15.68 11.52 -17.80
N ILE A 41 15.18 11.98 -16.65
CA ILE A 41 13.78 11.73 -16.25
C ILE A 41 12.77 12.36 -17.21
N MET A 42 13.16 13.40 -17.95
CA MET A 42 12.30 14.10 -18.90
C MET A 42 12.60 13.74 -20.36
N ASN A 43 13.57 12.87 -20.61
CA ASN A 43 13.93 12.47 -21.96
C ASN A 43 12.96 11.44 -22.54
N ASN A 44 12.18 11.84 -23.55
CA ASN A 44 11.12 11.01 -24.14
C ASN A 44 11.65 9.68 -24.73
N ALA A 45 12.86 9.65 -25.31
CA ALA A 45 13.42 8.41 -25.82
C ALA A 45 13.72 7.43 -24.69
N ILE A 46 14.31 7.92 -23.59
CA ILE A 46 14.59 7.11 -22.40
C ILE A 46 13.28 6.65 -21.74
N GLN A 47 12.27 7.52 -21.67
CA GLN A 47 10.94 7.16 -21.16
C GLN A 47 10.33 6.03 -22.01
N THR A 48 10.40 6.12 -23.33
CA THR A 48 9.88 5.08 -24.23
C THR A 48 10.59 3.73 -24.00
N ASP A 49 11.91 3.74 -23.92
CA ASP A 49 12.70 2.54 -23.66
C ASP A 49 12.45 1.97 -22.26
N ALA A 50 12.38 2.83 -21.24
CA ALA A 50 12.09 2.42 -19.86
C ALA A 50 10.62 1.94 -19.67
N GLY A 51 9.69 2.44 -20.48
CA GLY A 51 8.26 2.12 -20.35
C GLY A 51 7.94 0.65 -20.46
N LYS A 52 8.65 -0.05 -21.33
CA LYS A 52 8.52 -1.49 -21.50
C LYS A 52 8.96 -2.24 -20.24
N ALA A 53 10.12 -1.89 -19.69
CA ALA A 53 10.64 -2.47 -18.46
C ALA A 53 9.74 -2.19 -17.25
N VAL A 54 9.24 -0.96 -17.14
CA VAL A 54 8.28 -0.56 -16.10
C VAL A 54 6.98 -1.36 -16.21
N ASN A 55 6.46 -1.59 -17.42
CA ASN A 55 5.27 -2.43 -17.63
C ASN A 55 5.53 -3.90 -17.26
N HIS A 56 6.73 -4.45 -17.56
CA HIS A 56 7.11 -5.79 -17.12
C HIS A 56 7.11 -5.88 -15.60
N MET A 57 7.71 -4.92 -14.90
CA MET A 57 7.77 -4.88 -13.44
C MET A 57 6.36 -4.85 -12.82
N TYR A 58 5.48 -3.94 -13.29
CA TYR A 58 4.11 -3.88 -12.75
C TYR A 58 3.30 -5.13 -13.08
N ASN A 59 3.63 -5.84 -14.15
CA ASN A 59 3.01 -7.12 -14.48
C ASN A 59 3.74 -8.34 -13.89
N PHE A 60 4.59 -8.14 -12.89
CA PHE A 60 5.32 -9.18 -12.14
C PHE A 60 6.27 -10.03 -12.97
N LYS A 61 6.70 -9.51 -14.13
CA LYS A 61 7.76 -10.06 -14.98
C LYS A 61 9.10 -9.46 -14.57
N PHE A 62 9.52 -9.76 -13.34
CA PHE A 62 10.65 -9.10 -12.69
C PHE A 62 12.00 -9.38 -13.37
N ASP A 63 12.19 -10.57 -13.92
CA ASP A 63 13.45 -10.92 -14.60
C ASP A 63 13.59 -10.18 -15.94
N GLU A 64 12.47 -10.01 -16.65
CA GLU A 64 12.42 -9.20 -17.88
C GLU A 64 12.72 -7.73 -17.58
N ALA A 65 12.06 -7.17 -16.56
CA ALA A 65 12.32 -5.81 -16.13
C ALA A 65 13.77 -5.61 -15.68
N GLU A 66 14.32 -6.53 -14.89
CA GLU A 66 15.70 -6.46 -14.40
C GLU A 66 16.73 -6.48 -15.53
N ARG A 67 16.52 -7.31 -16.59
CA ARG A 67 17.43 -7.32 -17.76
C ARG A 67 17.49 -5.95 -18.45
N GLU A 68 16.33 -5.31 -18.63
CA GLU A 68 16.27 -4.00 -19.27
C GLU A 68 16.85 -2.90 -18.36
N TYR A 69 16.61 -2.94 -17.04
CA TYR A 69 17.19 -2.00 -16.08
C TYR A 69 18.71 -2.15 -15.97
N ARG A 70 19.25 -3.37 -16.09
CA ARG A 70 20.71 -3.61 -16.15
C ARG A 70 21.33 -3.04 -17.41
N TRP A 71 20.61 -3.05 -18.55
CA TRP A 71 21.06 -2.38 -19.77
C TRP A 71 21.10 -0.86 -19.57
N PHE A 72 20.09 -0.24 -18.91
CA PHE A 72 20.15 1.17 -18.53
C PHE A 72 21.36 1.47 -17.63
N LYS A 73 21.63 0.60 -16.66
CA LYS A 73 22.80 0.72 -15.78
C LYS A 73 24.12 0.68 -16.57
N TYR A 74 24.21 -0.15 -17.58
CA TYR A 74 25.37 -0.18 -18.47
C TYR A 74 25.51 1.13 -19.28
N LYS A 75 24.41 1.65 -19.81
CA LYS A 75 24.37 2.86 -20.62
C LYS A 75 24.59 4.15 -19.79
N TYR A 76 24.10 4.16 -18.55
CA TYR A 76 24.15 5.32 -17.63
C TYR A 76 24.70 4.91 -16.25
N PRO A 77 25.97 4.46 -16.16
CA PRO A 77 26.49 3.81 -14.95
C PRO A 77 26.62 4.75 -13.75
N THR A 78 26.70 6.05 -13.96
CA THR A 78 26.85 7.07 -12.91
C THR A 78 25.56 7.84 -12.62
N HIS A 79 24.49 7.54 -13.34
CA HIS A 79 23.20 8.22 -13.12
C HIS A 79 22.35 7.47 -12.09
N PRO A 80 21.60 8.14 -11.18
CA PRO A 80 20.79 7.48 -10.15
C PRO A 80 19.62 6.66 -10.70
N MET A 81 19.06 7.02 -11.85
CA MET A 81 17.84 6.42 -12.42
C MET A 81 17.88 4.88 -12.53
N PRO A 82 18.91 4.24 -13.12
CA PRO A 82 18.92 2.79 -13.26
C PRO A 82 18.92 2.06 -11.93
N TYR A 83 19.59 2.61 -10.92
CA TYR A 83 19.64 2.04 -9.59
C TYR A 83 18.29 2.19 -8.89
N PHE A 84 17.63 3.33 -9.06
CA PHE A 84 16.28 3.55 -8.57
C PHE A 84 15.28 2.56 -9.15
N LEU A 85 15.30 2.35 -10.47
CA LEU A 85 14.42 1.39 -11.15
C LEU A 85 14.69 -0.06 -10.71
N LEU A 86 15.94 -0.45 -10.49
CA LEU A 86 16.29 -1.75 -9.91
C LEU A 86 15.76 -1.87 -8.47
N GLY A 87 15.87 -0.82 -7.67
CA GLY A 87 15.33 -0.77 -6.32
C GLY A 87 13.79 -0.83 -6.30
N LEU A 88 13.13 -0.18 -7.25
CA LEU A 88 11.68 -0.23 -7.43
C LEU A 88 11.22 -1.64 -7.84
N ASN A 89 12.00 -2.35 -8.66
CA ASN A 89 11.74 -3.75 -9.01
C ASN A 89 11.75 -4.66 -7.77
N GLU A 90 12.71 -4.48 -6.86
CA GLU A 90 12.72 -5.22 -5.58
C GLU A 90 11.57 -4.79 -4.66
N TRP A 91 11.23 -3.51 -4.64
CA TRP A 91 10.08 -3.02 -3.87
C TRP A 91 8.77 -3.67 -4.28
N TRP A 92 8.52 -3.84 -5.59
CA TRP A 92 7.29 -4.48 -6.08
C TRP A 92 7.22 -5.98 -5.77
N LYS A 93 8.35 -6.64 -5.50
CA LYS A 93 8.39 -8.01 -4.94
C LYS A 93 7.94 -8.04 -3.46
N ILE A 94 8.14 -6.93 -2.71
CA ILE A 94 7.72 -6.79 -1.31
C ILE A 94 6.22 -6.49 -1.19
N VAL A 95 5.65 -5.70 -2.11
CA VAL A 95 4.28 -5.17 -2.04
C VAL A 95 3.18 -6.22 -1.82
N PRO A 96 3.20 -7.42 -2.41
CA PRO A 96 2.18 -8.45 -2.15
C PRO A 96 2.12 -8.89 -0.70
N ASN A 97 3.26 -8.95 -0.02
CA ASN A 97 3.38 -9.33 1.38
C ASN A 97 4.47 -8.53 2.08
N THR A 98 4.11 -7.37 2.58
CA THR A 98 5.06 -6.47 3.26
C THR A 98 5.64 -7.04 4.55
N ASP A 99 5.12 -8.14 5.09
CA ASP A 99 5.69 -8.80 6.27
C ASP A 99 6.88 -9.73 5.91
N ASN A 100 7.05 -10.08 4.63
CA ASN A 100 8.17 -10.90 4.15
C ASN A 100 9.43 -10.04 3.91
N PRO A 101 10.55 -10.27 4.64
CA PRO A 101 11.76 -9.47 4.49
C PRO A 101 12.71 -9.93 3.38
N MET A 102 12.35 -10.93 2.60
CA MET A 102 13.25 -11.62 1.65
C MET A 102 13.95 -10.68 0.65
N TYR A 103 13.29 -9.60 0.25
CA TYR A 103 13.80 -8.66 -0.76
C TYR A 103 14.35 -7.36 -0.16
N ASP A 104 14.34 -7.20 1.18
CA ASP A 104 14.70 -5.96 1.85
C ASP A 104 16.12 -5.50 1.55
N ASP A 105 17.10 -6.39 1.71
CA ASP A 105 18.52 -6.04 1.59
C ASP A 105 18.86 -5.60 0.17
N ARG A 106 18.30 -6.26 -0.85
CA ARG A 106 18.49 -5.85 -2.25
C ARG A 106 17.83 -4.51 -2.54
N CYS A 107 16.60 -4.30 -2.05
CA CYS A 107 15.89 -3.03 -2.18
C CYS A 107 16.68 -1.89 -1.54
N LEU A 108 17.15 -2.07 -0.29
CA LEU A 108 17.95 -1.07 0.42
C LEU A 108 19.27 -0.78 -0.29
N ALA A 109 19.98 -1.79 -0.78
CA ALA A 109 21.25 -1.63 -1.48
C ALA A 109 21.12 -0.82 -2.78
N TYR A 110 20.03 -1.04 -3.54
CA TYR A 110 19.74 -0.23 -4.71
C TYR A 110 19.33 1.20 -4.37
N MET A 111 18.56 1.41 -3.31
CA MET A 111 18.24 2.77 -2.82
C MET A 111 19.49 3.49 -2.31
N ASP A 112 20.43 2.80 -1.64
CA ASP A 112 21.72 3.37 -1.23
C ASP A 112 22.57 3.76 -2.44
N SER A 113 22.59 2.92 -3.47
CA SER A 113 23.28 3.24 -4.73
C SER A 113 22.63 4.44 -5.42
N THR A 114 21.31 4.53 -5.42
CA THR A 114 20.58 5.68 -5.95
C THR A 114 20.98 6.97 -5.22
N ILE A 115 21.04 6.94 -3.90
CA ILE A 115 21.44 8.09 -3.08
C ILE A 115 22.87 8.50 -3.43
N LEU A 116 23.81 7.55 -3.46
CA LEU A 116 25.21 7.82 -3.78
C LEU A 116 25.37 8.56 -5.12
N TYR A 117 24.74 8.06 -6.18
CA TYR A 117 24.85 8.67 -7.50
C TYR A 117 24.04 9.97 -7.62
N ALA A 118 22.95 10.09 -6.91
CA ALA A 118 22.16 11.32 -6.88
C ALA A 118 22.87 12.43 -6.08
N GLU A 119 23.61 12.12 -5.01
CA GLU A 119 24.46 13.09 -4.30
C GLU A 119 25.59 13.59 -5.22
N ARG A 120 26.26 12.71 -5.96
CA ARG A 120 27.26 13.13 -6.96
C ARG A 120 26.65 14.00 -8.06
N LEU A 121 25.49 13.61 -8.61
CA LEU A 121 24.78 14.42 -9.61
C LEU A 121 24.40 15.80 -9.04
N TYR A 122 24.05 15.85 -7.75
CA TYR A 122 23.72 17.11 -7.07
C TYR A 122 24.92 18.06 -6.92
N ASP A 123 26.12 17.49 -6.65
CA ASP A 123 27.33 18.25 -6.42
C ASP A 123 28.02 18.66 -7.74
N ASP A 124 28.01 17.78 -8.73
CA ASP A 124 28.80 17.90 -9.97
C ASP A 124 28.05 18.61 -11.11
N SER A 125 26.75 18.86 -10.99
CA SER A 125 25.96 19.42 -12.09
C SER A 125 25.00 20.54 -11.65
N ASP A 126 24.60 21.36 -12.65
CA ASP A 126 23.51 22.33 -12.48
C ASP A 126 22.14 21.63 -12.40
N ASN A 127 22.07 20.33 -12.60
CA ASN A 127 20.84 19.53 -12.61
C ASN A 127 20.41 19.09 -11.21
N LYS A 128 20.36 20.03 -10.27
CA LYS A 128 20.05 19.76 -8.86
C LYS A 128 18.63 19.28 -8.64
N VAL A 129 17.71 19.62 -9.54
CA VAL A 129 16.29 19.24 -9.43
C VAL A 129 16.11 17.74 -9.66
N GLU A 130 16.71 17.18 -10.73
CA GLU A 130 16.66 15.76 -11.00
C GLU A 130 17.34 14.94 -9.90
N ALA A 131 18.51 15.40 -9.44
CA ALA A 131 19.21 14.80 -8.31
C ALA A 131 18.34 14.82 -7.05
N SER A 132 17.68 15.96 -6.73
CA SER A 132 16.78 16.10 -5.59
C SER A 132 15.56 15.18 -5.70
N PHE A 133 15.01 14.98 -6.90
CA PHE A 133 13.93 14.02 -7.12
C PHE A 133 14.35 12.60 -6.74
N PHE A 134 15.50 12.11 -7.24
CA PHE A 134 15.97 10.76 -6.90
C PHE A 134 16.36 10.62 -5.43
N LEU A 135 16.96 11.64 -4.82
CA LEU A 135 17.26 11.68 -3.39
C LEU A 135 15.99 11.59 -2.56
N SER A 136 15.00 12.42 -2.86
CA SER A 136 13.71 12.39 -2.15
C SER A 136 13.04 11.03 -2.29
N ALA A 137 12.95 10.49 -3.50
CA ALA A 137 12.32 9.20 -3.76
C ALA A 137 13.05 8.05 -3.05
N ALA A 138 14.37 7.95 -3.19
CA ALA A 138 15.14 6.86 -2.57
C ALA A 138 15.06 6.90 -1.04
N TYR A 139 15.18 8.07 -0.42
CA TYR A 139 15.00 8.21 1.03
C TYR A 139 13.55 7.89 1.47
N ALA A 140 12.53 8.25 0.69
CA ALA A 140 11.14 7.92 0.99
C ALA A 140 10.90 6.39 0.97
N PHE A 141 11.44 5.66 -0.04
CA PHE A 141 11.36 4.19 -0.10
C PHE A 141 12.11 3.53 1.06
N LYS A 142 13.30 4.01 1.41
CA LYS A 142 14.03 3.53 2.60
C LYS A 142 13.22 3.76 3.88
N GLY A 143 12.67 4.96 4.05
CA GLY A 143 11.82 5.31 5.19
C GLY A 143 10.61 4.38 5.30
N ARG A 144 9.95 4.13 4.17
CA ARG A 144 8.82 3.21 4.09
C ARG A 144 9.22 1.79 4.48
N LEU A 145 10.30 1.24 3.92
CA LEU A 145 10.74 -0.11 4.23
C LEU A 145 11.17 -0.26 5.71
N TYR A 146 11.90 0.72 6.26
CA TYR A 146 12.22 0.73 7.69
C TYR A 146 10.98 0.78 8.57
N SER A 147 9.93 1.47 8.15
CA SER A 147 8.65 1.53 8.84
C SER A 147 7.94 0.19 8.86
N GLU A 148 7.87 -0.53 7.73
CA GLU A 148 7.33 -1.90 7.66
C GLU A 148 8.08 -2.84 8.61
N ARG A 149 9.38 -2.61 8.83
CA ARG A 149 10.23 -3.38 9.76
C ARG A 149 10.24 -2.82 11.19
N LYS A 150 9.39 -1.83 11.51
CA LYS A 150 9.31 -1.17 12.83
C LYS A 150 10.64 -0.56 13.30
N LYS A 151 11.54 -0.23 12.36
CA LYS A 151 12.81 0.45 12.62
C LYS A 151 12.61 1.97 12.66
N TRP A 152 11.87 2.44 13.66
CA TRP A 152 11.28 3.80 13.71
C TRP A 152 12.30 4.93 13.59
N VAL A 153 13.44 4.84 14.27
CA VAL A 153 14.50 5.86 14.22
C VAL A 153 15.08 5.97 12.82
N LYS A 154 15.35 4.84 12.15
CA LYS A 154 15.84 4.82 10.77
C LYS A 154 14.79 5.35 9.80
N ALA A 155 13.53 4.97 9.99
CA ALA A 155 12.42 5.44 9.18
C ALA A 155 12.26 6.97 9.26
N ALA A 156 12.32 7.51 10.46
CA ALA A 156 12.21 8.95 10.71
C ALA A 156 13.39 9.73 10.13
N SER A 157 14.63 9.24 10.28
CA SER A 157 15.81 9.86 9.68
C SER A 157 15.73 9.91 8.15
N ALA A 158 15.33 8.78 7.53
CA ALA A 158 15.13 8.73 6.09
C ALA A 158 14.00 9.67 5.62
N GLY A 159 12.89 9.73 6.37
CA GLY A 159 11.79 10.66 6.10
C GLY A 159 12.23 12.14 6.14
N LYS A 160 13.06 12.53 7.12
CA LYS A 160 13.64 13.87 7.19
C LYS A 160 14.47 14.20 5.93
N SER A 161 15.31 13.27 5.50
CA SER A 161 16.12 13.44 4.28
C SER A 161 15.23 13.55 3.05
N ALA A 162 14.20 12.72 2.93
CA ALA A 162 13.24 12.78 1.82
C ALA A 162 12.57 14.16 1.72
N LEU A 163 12.09 14.70 2.84
CA LEU A 163 11.46 16.04 2.88
C LEU A 163 12.42 17.16 2.49
N LYS A 164 13.66 17.12 2.98
CA LYS A 164 14.69 18.12 2.61
C LYS A 164 14.85 18.25 1.09
N TYR A 165 14.86 17.12 0.39
CA TYR A 165 15.02 17.13 -1.07
C TYR A 165 13.70 17.36 -1.81
N LEU A 166 12.57 16.95 -1.23
CA LEU A 166 11.24 17.28 -1.76
C LEU A 166 11.01 18.80 -1.83
N GLU A 167 11.39 19.51 -0.78
CA GLU A 167 11.29 20.98 -0.74
C GLU A 167 12.05 21.64 -1.89
N LYS A 168 13.21 21.08 -2.27
CA LYS A 168 13.98 21.58 -3.42
C LYS A 168 13.31 21.31 -4.77
N CYS A 169 12.42 20.34 -4.87
CA CYS A 169 11.65 20.06 -6.08
C CYS A 169 10.42 20.98 -6.22
N ARG A 170 9.91 21.55 -5.12
CA ARG A 170 8.65 22.32 -5.11
C ARG A 170 8.64 23.51 -6.05
N SER A 171 9.75 24.22 -6.17
CA SER A 171 9.87 25.38 -7.07
C SER A 171 9.83 25.02 -8.55
N TYR A 172 9.89 23.70 -8.87
CA TYR A 172 10.02 23.18 -10.22
C TYR A 172 8.89 22.24 -10.63
N THR A 173 7.80 22.19 -9.87
CA THR A 173 6.66 21.27 -10.15
C THR A 173 5.98 21.52 -11.48
N ASP A 174 6.12 22.72 -12.04
CA ASP A 174 5.59 23.06 -13.37
C ASP A 174 6.41 22.46 -14.52
N LEU A 175 7.67 22.04 -14.25
CA LEU A 175 8.52 21.43 -15.27
C LEU A 175 8.08 19.99 -15.63
N SER A 176 7.61 19.24 -14.63
CA SER A 176 7.18 17.85 -14.84
C SER A 176 6.16 17.40 -13.80
N PRO A 177 5.12 16.65 -14.21
CA PRO A 177 4.21 15.99 -13.29
C PRO A 177 4.89 15.06 -12.29
N GLU A 178 6.05 14.49 -12.63
CA GLU A 178 6.84 13.64 -11.74
C GLU A 178 7.16 14.35 -10.40
N LEU A 179 7.49 15.62 -10.47
CA LEU A 179 7.90 16.43 -9.31
C LEU A 179 6.73 16.75 -8.37
N GLN A 180 5.47 16.62 -8.83
CA GLN A 180 4.27 16.86 -8.03
C GLN A 180 3.89 15.66 -7.16
N PHE A 181 4.43 14.47 -7.43
CA PHE A 181 4.07 13.23 -6.73
C PHE A 181 4.27 13.32 -5.21
N GLY A 182 5.45 13.78 -4.79
CA GLY A 182 5.79 13.91 -3.37
C GLY A 182 4.89 14.93 -2.65
N ASP A 183 4.61 16.06 -3.29
CA ASP A 183 3.72 17.08 -2.73
C ASP A 183 2.27 16.60 -2.63
N GLY A 184 1.80 15.83 -3.60
CA GLY A 184 0.48 15.20 -3.54
C GLY A 184 0.33 14.29 -2.32
N LEU A 185 1.33 13.43 -2.07
CA LEU A 185 1.38 12.58 -0.89
C LEU A 185 1.45 13.39 0.41
N TYR A 186 2.34 14.38 0.46
CA TYR A 186 2.50 15.23 1.64
C TYR A 186 1.19 15.93 2.01
N ASN A 187 0.59 16.65 1.07
CA ASN A 187 -0.65 17.40 1.27
C ASN A 187 -1.80 16.51 1.79
N TYR A 188 -1.91 15.29 1.28
CA TYR A 188 -2.93 14.37 1.75
C TYR A 188 -2.65 13.86 3.18
N TYR A 189 -1.47 13.31 3.39
CA TYR A 189 -1.20 12.56 4.61
C TYR A 189 -0.94 13.44 5.83
N VAL A 190 -0.37 14.62 5.68
CA VAL A 190 -0.15 15.53 6.82
C VAL A 190 -1.46 15.98 7.45
N GLU A 191 -2.54 16.08 6.68
CA GLU A 191 -3.89 16.38 7.18
C GLU A 191 -4.64 15.13 7.66
N TRP A 192 -4.46 13.99 6.99
CA TRP A 192 -5.17 12.75 7.29
C TRP A 192 -4.68 12.08 8.57
N ILE A 193 -3.34 12.02 8.78
CA ILE A 193 -2.74 11.30 9.92
C ILE A 193 -3.23 11.80 11.28
N PRO A 194 -3.23 13.11 11.59
CA PRO A 194 -3.64 13.57 12.91
C PRO A 194 -5.13 13.36 13.20
N LYS A 195 -5.96 13.19 12.16
CA LYS A 195 -7.38 12.84 12.30
C LYS A 195 -7.56 11.37 12.70
N GLU A 196 -6.80 10.48 12.07
CA GLU A 196 -6.88 9.04 12.35
C GLU A 196 -6.07 8.61 13.58
N TYR A 197 -5.00 9.35 13.89
CA TYR A 197 -4.07 9.10 14.99
C TYR A 197 -3.82 10.35 15.83
N PRO A 198 -4.78 10.76 16.67
CA PRO A 198 -4.70 12.02 17.45
C PRO A 198 -3.45 12.12 18.33
N MET A 199 -2.88 10.98 18.75
CA MET A 199 -1.63 10.95 19.54
C MET A 199 -0.41 11.52 18.80
N LEU A 200 -0.46 11.64 17.48
CA LEU A 200 0.62 12.21 16.67
C LEU A 200 0.48 13.71 16.42
N LYS A 201 -0.63 14.33 16.82
CA LYS A 201 -0.84 15.77 16.67
C LYS A 201 0.31 16.66 17.17
N PRO A 202 0.91 16.39 18.35
CA PRO A 202 2.00 17.24 18.86
C PRO A 202 3.24 17.22 17.96
N ILE A 203 3.49 16.10 17.29
CA ILE A 203 4.62 15.94 16.38
C ILE A 203 4.30 16.63 15.04
N LEU A 204 3.08 16.44 14.55
CA LEU A 204 2.66 16.97 13.25
C LEU A 204 2.45 18.47 13.25
N TRP A 205 2.23 19.09 14.42
CA TRP A 205 2.17 20.54 14.57
C TRP A 205 3.47 21.27 14.17
N LEU A 206 4.58 20.56 14.11
CA LEU A 206 5.87 21.10 13.65
C LEU A 206 6.01 21.14 12.12
N PHE A 207 5.04 20.59 11.38
CA PHE A 207 5.07 20.54 9.93
C PHE A 207 4.13 21.59 9.32
N PRO A 208 4.47 22.14 8.15
CA PRO A 208 3.54 23.00 7.42
C PRO A 208 2.20 22.31 7.18
N ASP A 209 1.13 23.10 7.23
CA ASP A 209 -0.20 22.60 6.96
C ASP A 209 -0.30 22.01 5.55
N GLY A 210 -1.08 20.94 5.41
CA GLY A 210 -1.41 20.35 4.13
C GLY A 210 -2.81 20.72 3.68
N ASN A 211 -3.15 20.24 2.49
CA ASN A 211 -4.50 20.32 1.97
C ASN A 211 -4.85 18.98 1.32
N LYS A 212 -5.68 18.19 2.01
CA LYS A 212 -6.05 16.84 1.58
C LYS A 212 -6.69 16.81 0.19
N GLU A 213 -7.56 17.76 -0.12
CA GLU A 213 -8.23 17.85 -1.42
C GLU A 213 -7.24 18.20 -2.54
N LYS A 214 -6.33 19.15 -2.26
CA LYS A 214 -5.23 19.47 -3.18
C LYS A 214 -4.35 18.25 -3.39
N GLY A 215 -3.99 17.53 -2.32
CA GLY A 215 -3.18 16.31 -2.40
C GLY A 215 -3.80 15.24 -3.31
N ILE A 216 -5.10 15.01 -3.21
CA ILE A 216 -5.82 14.07 -4.11
C ILE A 216 -5.76 14.57 -5.56
N LYS A 217 -6.05 15.85 -5.83
CA LYS A 217 -6.01 16.43 -7.18
C LYS A 217 -4.60 16.35 -7.79
N ASP A 218 -3.58 16.66 -7.01
CA ASP A 218 -2.18 16.58 -7.47
C ASP A 218 -1.84 15.11 -7.82
N LEU A 219 -2.23 14.14 -7.01
CA LEU A 219 -2.04 12.72 -7.30
C LEU A 219 -2.84 12.26 -8.53
N GLU A 220 -4.08 12.73 -8.72
CA GLU A 220 -4.87 12.46 -9.93
C GLU A 220 -4.18 13.04 -11.17
N LYS A 221 -3.60 14.25 -11.10
CA LYS A 221 -2.81 14.84 -12.18
C LYS A 221 -1.57 14.02 -12.50
N VAL A 222 -0.83 13.59 -11.48
CA VAL A 222 0.34 12.70 -11.63
C VAL A 222 -0.07 11.37 -12.24
N ALA A 223 -1.14 10.75 -11.75
CA ALA A 223 -1.66 9.47 -12.25
C ALA A 223 -2.03 9.49 -13.74
N ASN A 224 -2.36 10.67 -14.29
CA ASN A 224 -2.75 10.83 -15.68
C ASN A 224 -1.60 11.29 -16.58
N ASN A 225 -0.68 12.11 -16.08
CA ASN A 225 0.29 12.83 -16.90
C ASN A 225 1.76 12.45 -16.66
N ALA A 226 2.09 11.86 -15.51
CA ALA A 226 3.45 11.43 -15.23
C ALA A 226 3.80 10.13 -15.97
N PHE A 227 5.08 9.85 -16.13
CA PHE A 227 5.56 8.61 -16.73
C PHE A 227 5.97 7.60 -15.66
N TYR A 228 6.98 7.91 -14.86
CA TYR A 228 7.55 7.00 -13.85
C TYR A 228 6.69 6.88 -12.59
N THR A 229 6.15 8.00 -12.10
CA THR A 229 5.38 8.03 -10.85
C THR A 229 3.89 7.79 -11.05
N ARG A 230 3.43 7.65 -12.29
CA ARG A 230 2.01 7.43 -12.64
C ARG A 230 1.38 6.25 -11.91
N MET A 231 2.04 5.11 -11.90
CA MET A 231 1.49 3.91 -11.27
C MET A 231 1.61 3.95 -9.76
N GLU A 232 2.65 4.58 -9.23
CA GLU A 232 2.76 4.84 -7.78
C GLU A 232 1.64 5.78 -7.32
N ALA A 233 1.34 6.82 -8.08
CA ALA A 233 0.22 7.70 -7.78
C ALA A 233 -1.11 6.95 -7.77
N ARG A 234 -1.35 6.08 -8.75
CA ARG A 234 -2.53 5.21 -8.80
C ARG A 234 -2.59 4.23 -7.62
N TYR A 235 -1.46 3.65 -7.23
CA TYR A 235 -1.35 2.78 -6.08
C TYR A 235 -1.79 3.51 -4.79
N PHE A 236 -1.33 4.75 -4.57
CA PHE A 236 -1.75 5.55 -3.42
C PHE A 236 -3.20 6.02 -3.52
N LEU A 237 -3.65 6.47 -4.70
CA LEU A 237 -5.04 6.87 -4.92
C LEU A 237 -6.02 5.72 -4.65
N LEU A 238 -5.68 4.49 -5.03
CA LEU A 238 -6.50 3.32 -4.75
C LEU A 238 -6.73 3.14 -3.25
N GLN A 239 -5.71 3.37 -2.44
CA GLN A 239 -5.82 3.31 -0.99
C GLN A 239 -6.58 4.51 -0.44
N ILE A 240 -6.29 5.72 -0.93
CA ILE A 240 -6.93 6.98 -0.54
C ILE A 240 -8.43 6.91 -0.81
N TYR A 241 -8.85 6.51 -2.00
CA TYR A 241 -10.28 6.38 -2.31
C TYR A 241 -10.99 5.39 -1.38
N GLY A 242 -10.33 4.30 -1.01
CA GLY A 242 -10.86 3.37 -0.01
C GLY A 242 -10.99 3.99 1.40
N MET A 243 -10.02 4.81 1.82
CA MET A 243 -10.06 5.50 3.11
C MET A 243 -11.12 6.61 3.14
N GLU A 244 -11.29 7.32 2.04
CA GLU A 244 -12.28 8.38 1.86
C GLU A 244 -13.68 7.84 1.49
N LYS A 245 -13.87 6.51 1.50
CA LYS A 245 -15.13 5.83 1.15
C LYS A 245 -15.66 6.16 -0.26
N GLN A 246 -14.77 6.54 -1.16
CA GLN A 246 -15.07 6.75 -2.58
C GLN A 246 -15.05 5.41 -3.32
N ASN A 247 -15.98 4.52 -2.94
CA ASN A 247 -15.94 3.11 -3.33
C ASN A 247 -15.95 2.91 -4.85
N GLU A 248 -16.77 3.69 -5.58
CA GLU A 248 -16.84 3.56 -7.05
C GLU A 248 -15.53 4.00 -7.71
N LYS A 249 -14.90 5.12 -7.28
CA LYS A 249 -13.58 5.50 -7.78
C LYS A 249 -12.51 4.45 -7.48
N ALA A 250 -12.54 3.87 -6.27
CA ALA A 250 -11.63 2.79 -5.88
C ALA A 250 -11.83 1.54 -6.77
N TYR A 251 -13.08 1.19 -7.08
CA TYR A 251 -13.41 0.07 -7.97
C TYR A 251 -12.90 0.32 -9.40
N GLN A 252 -13.23 1.47 -9.99
CA GLN A 252 -12.83 1.81 -11.36
C GLN A 252 -11.30 1.81 -11.50
N LEU A 253 -10.61 2.39 -10.52
CA LEU A 253 -9.15 2.42 -10.52
C LEU A 253 -8.55 1.02 -10.34
N ALA A 254 -9.08 0.20 -9.42
CA ALA A 254 -8.62 -1.17 -9.21
C ALA A 254 -8.81 -2.03 -10.47
N LYS A 255 -9.97 -1.89 -11.12
CA LYS A 255 -10.27 -2.56 -12.39
C LYS A 255 -9.28 -2.14 -13.47
N TYR A 256 -9.07 -0.84 -13.67
CA TYR A 256 -8.10 -0.31 -14.63
C TYR A 256 -6.69 -0.88 -14.38
N MET A 257 -6.24 -0.91 -13.13
CA MET A 257 -4.90 -1.42 -12.78
C MET A 257 -4.79 -2.92 -13.05
N HIS A 258 -5.81 -3.70 -12.74
CA HIS A 258 -5.84 -5.13 -13.01
C HIS A 258 -5.91 -5.43 -14.51
N ASP A 259 -6.76 -4.74 -15.26
CA ASP A 259 -6.91 -4.95 -16.71
C ASP A 259 -5.59 -4.68 -17.46
N ASN A 260 -4.80 -3.68 -17.01
CA ASN A 260 -3.50 -3.37 -17.62
C ASN A 260 -2.35 -4.25 -17.11
N PHE A 261 -2.45 -4.77 -15.90
CA PHE A 261 -1.42 -5.59 -15.25
C PHE A 261 -2.04 -6.85 -14.62
N PRO A 262 -2.55 -7.78 -15.45
CA PRO A 262 -3.35 -8.92 -14.98
C PRO A 262 -2.58 -9.92 -14.11
N ASP A 263 -1.24 -9.94 -14.19
CA ASP A 263 -0.42 -10.84 -13.39
C ASP A 263 0.00 -10.23 -12.04
N ASN A 264 -0.42 -8.98 -11.76
CA ASN A 264 -0.10 -8.33 -10.50
C ASN A 264 -1.07 -8.76 -9.38
N PRO A 265 -0.61 -9.52 -8.37
CA PRO A 265 -1.49 -10.05 -7.32
C PRO A 265 -2.06 -8.96 -6.41
N TYR A 266 -1.35 -7.84 -6.25
CA TYR A 266 -1.84 -6.71 -5.46
C TYR A 266 -3.03 -6.03 -6.15
N PHE A 267 -2.92 -5.74 -7.45
CA PHE A 267 -4.02 -5.11 -8.21
C PHE A 267 -5.21 -6.06 -8.33
N HIS A 268 -4.97 -7.34 -8.58
CA HIS A 268 -6.01 -8.35 -8.68
C HIS A 268 -6.82 -8.48 -7.37
N ARG A 269 -6.15 -8.61 -6.21
CA ARG A 269 -6.89 -8.70 -4.93
C ARG A 269 -7.66 -7.44 -4.57
N TYR A 270 -7.12 -6.25 -4.96
CA TYR A 270 -7.84 -4.99 -4.75
C TYR A 270 -9.04 -4.86 -5.69
N TYR A 271 -8.94 -5.36 -6.92
CA TYR A 271 -10.07 -5.41 -7.83
C TYR A 271 -11.17 -6.33 -7.31
N ALA A 272 -10.85 -7.58 -6.95
CA ALA A 272 -11.82 -8.50 -6.35
C ALA A 272 -12.49 -7.91 -5.10
N ARG A 273 -11.69 -7.28 -4.22
CA ARG A 273 -12.20 -6.63 -3.01
C ARG A 273 -13.13 -5.45 -3.32
N ASN A 274 -12.76 -4.58 -4.25
CA ASN A 274 -13.57 -3.40 -4.56
C ASN A 274 -14.84 -3.79 -5.36
N ALA A 275 -14.81 -4.80 -6.21
CA ALA A 275 -16.00 -5.40 -6.81
C ALA A 275 -16.96 -5.92 -5.72
N PHE A 276 -16.44 -6.64 -4.75
CA PHE A 276 -17.23 -7.13 -3.61
C PHE A 276 -17.85 -5.98 -2.79
N LEU A 277 -17.08 -4.94 -2.45
CA LEU A 277 -17.57 -3.79 -1.67
C LEU A 277 -18.60 -2.93 -2.40
N ASN A 278 -18.60 -2.97 -3.73
CA ASN A 278 -19.59 -2.29 -4.58
C ASN A 278 -20.79 -3.19 -4.94
N GLY A 279 -20.96 -4.36 -4.30
CA GLY A 279 -22.09 -5.25 -4.54
C GLY A 279 -22.04 -6.00 -5.87
N ARG A 280 -20.92 -6.01 -6.58
CA ARG A 280 -20.69 -6.73 -7.84
C ARG A 280 -20.34 -8.19 -7.57
N GLY A 281 -21.30 -8.93 -7.02
CA GLY A 281 -21.06 -10.26 -6.43
C GLY A 281 -20.51 -11.28 -7.41
N LEU A 282 -21.07 -11.39 -8.63
CA LEU A 282 -20.60 -12.34 -9.64
C LEU A 282 -19.17 -12.04 -10.11
N GLU A 283 -18.84 -10.79 -10.29
CA GLU A 283 -17.50 -10.34 -10.65
C GLU A 283 -16.49 -10.62 -9.53
N ALA A 284 -16.85 -10.26 -8.29
CA ALA A 284 -16.01 -10.55 -7.11
C ALA A 284 -15.77 -12.05 -6.91
N GLU A 285 -16.76 -12.88 -7.20
CA GLU A 285 -16.66 -14.35 -7.13
C GLU A 285 -15.69 -14.88 -8.20
N ALA A 286 -15.82 -14.41 -9.44
CA ALA A 286 -14.96 -14.83 -10.55
C ALA A 286 -13.50 -14.48 -10.26
N GLU A 287 -13.23 -13.24 -9.82
CA GLU A 287 -11.89 -12.78 -9.49
C GLU A 287 -11.32 -13.51 -8.26
N ALA A 288 -12.13 -13.78 -7.24
CA ALA A 288 -11.69 -14.52 -6.08
C ALA A 288 -11.31 -15.98 -6.43
N LYS A 289 -12.09 -16.66 -7.28
CA LYS A 289 -11.74 -17.99 -7.79
C LYS A 289 -10.44 -17.97 -8.62
N SER A 290 -10.28 -16.95 -9.47
CA SER A 290 -9.05 -16.76 -10.25
C SER A 290 -7.83 -16.56 -9.36
N ILE A 291 -7.94 -15.77 -8.28
CA ILE A 291 -6.84 -15.57 -7.31
C ILE A 291 -6.44 -16.92 -6.66
N LEU A 292 -7.40 -17.72 -6.19
CA LEU A 292 -7.10 -19.02 -5.57
C LEU A 292 -6.43 -19.96 -6.56
N ALA A 293 -6.94 -20.05 -7.80
CA ALA A 293 -6.31 -20.86 -8.86
C ALA A 293 -4.86 -20.42 -9.14
N ARG A 294 -4.57 -19.10 -9.15
CA ARG A 294 -3.21 -18.60 -9.36
C ARG A 294 -2.28 -18.92 -8.18
N ILE A 295 -2.80 -19.02 -6.95
CA ILE A 295 -2.06 -19.50 -5.77
C ILE A 295 -1.74 -20.99 -5.94
N ASP A 296 -2.72 -21.80 -6.33
CA ASP A 296 -2.55 -23.24 -6.55
C ASP A 296 -1.52 -23.53 -7.66
N HIS A 297 -1.45 -22.68 -8.68
CA HIS A 297 -0.45 -22.74 -9.74
C HIS A 297 0.89 -22.08 -9.38
N HIS A 298 1.09 -21.64 -8.14
CA HIS A 298 2.32 -21.01 -7.65
C HIS A 298 2.78 -19.81 -8.49
N MET A 299 1.84 -19.02 -9.03
CA MET A 299 2.18 -17.83 -9.78
C MET A 299 2.90 -16.79 -8.92
N VAL A 300 3.86 -16.09 -9.51
CA VAL A 300 4.73 -15.13 -8.81
C VAL A 300 3.90 -14.09 -8.06
N GLY A 301 4.18 -13.94 -6.76
CA GLY A 301 3.52 -12.97 -5.87
C GLY A 301 2.10 -13.36 -5.43
N TYR A 302 1.49 -14.41 -5.98
CA TYR A 302 0.22 -14.95 -5.47
C TYR A 302 0.48 -15.86 -4.28
N GLU A 303 0.05 -15.43 -3.09
CA GLU A 303 0.32 -16.12 -1.83
C GLU A 303 -0.79 -15.85 -0.79
N GLY A 304 -0.59 -16.30 0.45
CA GLY A 304 -1.61 -16.30 1.51
C GLY A 304 -2.27 -14.94 1.80
N VAL A 305 -1.61 -13.80 1.53
CA VAL A 305 -2.27 -12.49 1.71
C VAL A 305 -3.40 -12.33 0.69
N SER A 306 -3.15 -12.63 -0.60
CA SER A 306 -4.19 -12.60 -1.64
C SER A 306 -5.24 -13.69 -1.43
N GLY A 307 -4.80 -14.89 -1.01
CA GLY A 307 -5.69 -16.01 -0.68
C GLY A 307 -6.69 -15.68 0.42
N ARG A 308 -6.27 -14.97 1.45
CA ARG A 308 -7.15 -14.53 2.54
C ARG A 308 -8.27 -13.60 2.08
N TYR A 309 -7.99 -12.71 1.10
CA TYR A 309 -9.03 -11.87 0.49
C TYR A 309 -10.02 -12.72 -0.31
N ALA A 310 -9.50 -13.56 -1.18
CA ALA A 310 -10.29 -14.36 -2.11
C ALA A 310 -11.19 -15.38 -1.38
N ALA A 311 -10.62 -16.16 -0.48
CA ALA A 311 -11.37 -17.15 0.29
C ALA A 311 -12.48 -16.51 1.13
N TYR A 312 -12.23 -15.35 1.77
CA TYR A 312 -13.27 -14.64 2.51
C TYR A 312 -14.44 -14.17 1.62
N ILE A 313 -14.14 -13.63 0.44
CA ILE A 313 -15.19 -13.21 -0.52
C ILE A 313 -16.06 -14.40 -0.89
N LEU A 314 -15.46 -15.53 -1.23
CA LEU A 314 -16.18 -16.76 -1.59
C LEU A 314 -17.00 -17.30 -0.43
N ALA A 315 -16.45 -17.29 0.80
CA ALA A 315 -17.17 -17.71 2.00
C ALA A 315 -18.41 -16.85 2.24
N TYR A 316 -18.25 -15.52 2.16
CA TYR A 316 -19.35 -14.60 2.37
C TYR A 316 -20.46 -14.76 1.34
N ILE A 317 -20.10 -14.90 0.04
CA ILE A 317 -21.06 -15.10 -1.05
C ILE A 317 -21.82 -16.41 -0.84
N ASN A 318 -21.13 -17.51 -0.52
CA ASN A 318 -21.79 -18.80 -0.27
C ASN A 318 -22.71 -18.75 0.97
N GLN A 319 -22.31 -18.09 2.05
CA GLN A 319 -23.16 -17.96 3.23
C GLN A 319 -24.41 -17.11 2.96
N ASN A 320 -24.24 -15.94 2.33
CA ASN A 320 -25.30 -14.92 2.34
C ASN A 320 -26.17 -14.91 1.08
N TYR A 321 -25.62 -15.31 -0.08
CA TYR A 321 -26.38 -15.31 -1.34
C TYR A 321 -26.81 -16.73 -1.73
N TYR A 322 -25.90 -17.70 -1.74
CA TYR A 322 -26.22 -19.07 -2.16
C TYR A 322 -26.80 -19.92 -1.02
N ARG A 323 -26.67 -19.50 0.24
CA ARG A 323 -27.07 -20.25 1.43
C ARG A 323 -26.44 -21.66 1.50
N ASN A 324 -25.27 -21.81 0.88
CA ASN A 324 -24.50 -23.04 0.92
C ASN A 324 -23.49 -23.00 2.07
N PHE A 325 -23.96 -23.42 3.27
CA PHE A 325 -23.19 -23.32 4.50
C PHE A 325 -21.96 -24.24 4.49
N GLU A 326 -22.01 -25.39 3.85
CA GLU A 326 -20.87 -26.31 3.79
C GLU A 326 -19.71 -25.67 3.00
N VAL A 327 -20.01 -25.13 1.83
CA VAL A 327 -18.99 -24.42 1.02
C VAL A 327 -18.52 -23.15 1.72
N ALA A 328 -19.41 -22.44 2.39
CA ALA A 328 -19.04 -21.24 3.16
C ALA A 328 -18.05 -21.59 4.31
N LYS A 329 -18.32 -22.67 5.08
CA LYS A 329 -17.43 -23.16 6.14
C LYS A 329 -16.06 -23.53 5.58
N MET A 330 -16.01 -24.22 4.44
CA MET A 330 -14.76 -24.57 3.77
C MET A 330 -13.90 -23.31 3.48
N TYR A 331 -14.48 -22.29 2.84
CA TYR A 331 -13.75 -21.08 2.49
C TYR A 331 -13.42 -20.20 3.70
N TYR A 332 -14.26 -20.14 4.75
CA TYR A 332 -13.90 -19.47 6.00
C TYR A 332 -12.70 -20.12 6.66
N ASN A 333 -12.65 -21.44 6.73
CA ASN A 333 -11.50 -22.19 7.25
C ASN A 333 -10.24 -21.95 6.40
N GLN A 334 -10.38 -21.90 5.08
CA GLN A 334 -9.27 -21.55 4.18
C GLN A 334 -8.76 -20.14 4.45
N THR A 335 -9.67 -19.16 4.67
CA THR A 335 -9.29 -17.78 5.07
C THR A 335 -8.50 -17.77 6.38
N ILE A 336 -8.94 -18.54 7.37
CA ILE A 336 -8.26 -18.71 8.65
C ILE A 336 -6.87 -19.34 8.46
N GLY A 337 -6.78 -20.38 7.64
CA GLY A 337 -5.50 -21.01 7.29
C GLY A 337 -4.50 -20.02 6.68
N PHE A 338 -4.93 -19.22 5.70
CA PHE A 338 -4.11 -18.17 5.12
C PHE A 338 -3.73 -17.07 6.14
N ALA A 339 -4.64 -16.72 7.06
CA ALA A 339 -4.34 -15.74 8.10
C ALA A 339 -3.29 -16.24 9.09
N ILE A 340 -3.32 -17.53 9.43
CA ILE A 340 -2.31 -18.16 10.30
C ILE A 340 -0.96 -18.22 9.58
N ALA A 341 -0.93 -18.69 8.34
CA ALA A 341 0.28 -18.83 7.54
C ALA A 341 1.00 -17.47 7.31
N THR A 342 0.24 -16.37 7.28
CA THR A 342 0.77 -15.02 7.07
C THR A 342 0.85 -14.19 8.36
N ASN A 343 0.85 -14.80 9.56
CA ASN A 343 0.88 -14.14 10.87
C ASN A 343 -0.17 -13.01 11.05
N ALA A 344 -1.31 -13.14 10.38
CA ALA A 344 -2.35 -12.11 10.29
C ALA A 344 -3.62 -12.44 11.10
N LYS A 345 -3.47 -13.11 12.25
CA LYS A 345 -4.61 -13.49 13.13
C LYS A 345 -5.49 -12.32 13.57
N GLN A 346 -4.95 -11.10 13.60
CA GLN A 346 -5.70 -9.89 13.93
C GLN A 346 -6.28 -9.19 12.68
N SER A 347 -6.21 -9.80 11.50
CA SER A 347 -6.78 -9.21 10.27
C SER A 347 -8.31 -9.23 10.32
N GLY A 348 -8.94 -8.20 9.71
CA GLY A 348 -10.39 -8.14 9.64
C GLY A 348 -11.02 -9.35 8.95
N TYR A 349 -10.37 -9.94 7.95
CA TYR A 349 -10.88 -11.14 7.27
C TYR A 349 -10.85 -12.38 8.16
N HIS A 350 -9.81 -12.58 8.97
CA HIS A 350 -9.77 -13.67 9.94
C HIS A 350 -10.90 -13.53 10.98
N ILE A 351 -11.02 -12.34 11.57
CA ILE A 351 -12.05 -12.04 12.56
C ILE A 351 -13.44 -12.20 11.97
N SER A 352 -13.69 -11.70 10.76
CA SER A 352 -14.98 -11.83 10.09
C SER A 352 -15.28 -13.27 9.69
N SER A 353 -14.26 -14.09 9.39
CA SER A 353 -14.46 -15.52 9.13
C SER A 353 -14.91 -16.29 10.36
N LEU A 354 -14.30 -16.02 11.51
CA LEU A 354 -14.76 -16.59 12.78
C LEU A 354 -16.18 -16.15 13.13
N MET A 355 -16.53 -14.88 12.87
CA MET A 355 -17.92 -14.40 13.02
C MET A 355 -18.87 -15.12 12.07
N GLY A 356 -18.47 -15.37 10.83
CA GLY A 356 -19.24 -16.11 9.83
C GLY A 356 -19.51 -17.56 10.26
N LEU A 357 -18.46 -18.26 10.72
CA LEU A 357 -18.60 -19.62 11.26
C LEU A 357 -19.51 -19.66 12.49
N GLY A 358 -19.39 -18.70 13.40
CA GLY A 358 -20.26 -18.58 14.56
C GLY A 358 -21.73 -18.39 14.17
N LYS A 359 -22.02 -17.57 13.16
CA LYS A 359 -23.39 -17.37 12.64
C LYS A 359 -23.94 -18.63 11.98
N ILE A 360 -23.14 -19.36 11.21
CA ILE A 360 -23.54 -20.62 10.60
C ILE A 360 -23.86 -21.65 11.69
N ALA A 361 -22.95 -21.85 12.65
CA ALA A 361 -23.14 -22.78 13.75
C ALA A 361 -24.41 -22.45 14.57
N GLN A 362 -24.68 -21.17 14.81
CA GLN A 362 -25.92 -20.73 15.46
C GLN A 362 -27.17 -21.08 14.66
N THR A 363 -27.13 -20.90 13.33
CA THR A 363 -28.24 -21.23 12.43
C THR A 363 -28.49 -22.72 12.37
N GLU A 364 -27.45 -23.54 12.45
CA GLU A 364 -27.53 -25.01 12.48
C GLU A 364 -27.87 -25.58 13.87
N GLY A 365 -28.07 -24.72 14.88
CA GLY A 365 -28.39 -25.15 16.24
C GLY A 365 -27.19 -25.65 17.05
N GLN A 366 -25.98 -25.54 16.54
CA GLN A 366 -24.71 -25.92 17.17
C GLN A 366 -24.25 -24.84 18.15
N LEU A 367 -25.08 -24.61 19.20
CA LEU A 367 -24.93 -23.42 20.06
C LEU A 367 -23.61 -23.35 20.84
N ASP A 368 -23.03 -24.49 21.21
CA ASP A 368 -21.73 -24.51 21.91
C ASP A 368 -20.58 -24.12 20.97
N GLU A 369 -20.63 -24.57 19.74
CA GLU A 369 -19.68 -24.25 18.70
C GLU A 369 -19.77 -22.76 18.33
N ALA A 370 -20.98 -22.23 18.16
CA ALA A 370 -21.21 -20.80 17.95
C ALA A 370 -20.58 -19.94 19.06
N ILE A 371 -20.79 -20.30 20.34
CA ILE A 371 -20.17 -19.61 21.47
C ILE A 371 -18.63 -19.69 21.39
N SER A 372 -18.07 -20.82 20.98
CA SER A 372 -16.63 -21.00 20.84
C SER A 372 -16.03 -20.02 19.81
N PHE A 373 -16.62 -19.94 18.62
CA PHE A 373 -16.20 -18.99 17.60
C PHE A 373 -16.31 -17.53 18.03
N TYR A 374 -17.42 -17.13 18.62
CA TYR A 374 -17.60 -15.76 19.13
C TYR A 374 -16.63 -15.39 20.25
N LYS A 375 -16.28 -16.35 21.14
CA LYS A 375 -15.22 -16.14 22.14
C LYS A 375 -13.88 -15.88 21.49
N GLN A 376 -13.48 -16.67 20.50
CA GLN A 376 -12.23 -16.43 19.77
C GLN A 376 -12.20 -15.01 19.18
N VAL A 377 -13.30 -14.54 18.58
CA VAL A 377 -13.40 -13.14 18.10
C VAL A 377 -13.22 -12.14 19.23
N ALA A 378 -13.91 -12.32 20.36
CA ALA A 378 -13.83 -11.42 21.51
C ALA A 378 -12.42 -11.34 22.10
N ASP A 379 -11.65 -12.43 22.02
CA ASP A 379 -10.28 -12.52 22.55
C ASP A 379 -9.25 -11.86 21.62
N ILE A 380 -9.36 -12.08 20.30
CA ILE A 380 -8.35 -11.63 19.34
C ILE A 380 -8.61 -10.26 18.72
N ALA A 381 -9.88 -9.83 18.65
CA ALA A 381 -10.23 -8.55 18.05
C ALA A 381 -9.74 -7.36 18.92
N ASP A 382 -9.14 -6.38 18.26
CA ASP A 382 -8.76 -5.11 18.92
C ASP A 382 -9.98 -4.45 19.56
N LYS A 383 -9.77 -3.75 20.71
CA LYS A 383 -10.84 -3.06 21.44
C LYS A 383 -11.63 -2.05 20.58
N LYS A 384 -11.02 -1.53 19.52
CA LYS A 384 -11.64 -0.57 18.60
C LYS A 384 -12.41 -1.24 17.46
N MET A 385 -12.36 -2.56 17.33
CA MET A 385 -13.07 -3.28 16.27
C MET A 385 -14.52 -3.55 16.69
N PRO A 386 -15.51 -3.13 15.89
CA PRO A 386 -16.93 -3.38 16.19
C PRO A 386 -17.26 -4.86 16.41
N GLN A 387 -16.59 -5.75 15.66
CA GLN A 387 -16.78 -7.21 15.75
C GLN A 387 -16.53 -7.76 17.16
N ARG A 388 -15.72 -7.11 17.98
CA ARG A 388 -15.50 -7.53 19.37
C ARG A 388 -16.76 -7.40 20.21
N ASP A 389 -17.46 -6.28 20.09
CA ASP A 389 -18.71 -6.04 20.85
C ASP A 389 -19.87 -6.82 20.24
N GLU A 390 -19.90 -6.98 18.93
CA GLU A 390 -20.86 -7.85 18.24
C GLU A 390 -20.74 -9.30 18.75
N ALA A 391 -19.51 -9.82 18.85
CA ALA A 391 -19.26 -11.17 19.34
C ALA A 391 -19.72 -11.36 20.79
N LYS A 392 -19.46 -10.39 21.67
CA LYS A 392 -19.93 -10.44 23.06
C LYS A 392 -21.46 -10.48 23.16
N LYS A 393 -22.15 -9.63 22.37
CA LYS A 393 -23.61 -9.65 22.29
C LYS A 393 -24.12 -11.00 21.79
N ALA A 394 -23.52 -11.53 20.70
CA ALA A 394 -23.91 -12.82 20.16
C ALA A 394 -23.73 -13.96 21.18
N ILE A 395 -22.66 -13.95 21.98
CA ILE A 395 -22.47 -14.93 23.06
C ILE A 395 -23.62 -14.91 24.04
N GLU A 396 -24.07 -13.72 24.48
CA GLU A 396 -25.16 -13.61 25.44
C GLU A 396 -26.52 -14.03 24.83
N GLU A 397 -26.75 -13.71 23.58
CA GLU A 397 -27.94 -14.15 22.84
C GLU A 397 -27.98 -15.68 22.72
N VAL A 398 -26.89 -16.29 22.30
CA VAL A 398 -26.83 -17.77 22.17
C VAL A 398 -26.94 -18.47 23.50
N LYS A 399 -26.41 -17.92 24.60
CA LYS A 399 -26.61 -18.45 25.95
C LYS A 399 -28.09 -18.39 26.38
N LYS A 400 -28.83 -17.32 26.03
CA LYS A 400 -30.27 -17.22 26.29
C LYS A 400 -31.07 -18.28 25.53
N LEU A 401 -30.74 -18.44 24.21
CA LEU A 401 -31.36 -19.50 23.38
C LEU A 401 -31.12 -20.89 23.97
N LYS A 402 -29.89 -21.18 24.40
CA LYS A 402 -29.54 -22.47 25.03
C LYS A 402 -30.29 -22.74 26.32
N LYS A 403 -30.53 -21.69 27.15
CA LYS A 403 -31.35 -21.80 28.36
C LYS A 403 -32.85 -22.05 28.06
N GLN A 404 -33.37 -21.43 27.00
CA GLN A 404 -34.73 -21.64 26.55
C GLN A 404 -34.98 -23.06 26.05
N GLN A 405 -34.06 -23.58 25.24
CA GLN A 405 -34.11 -24.98 24.75
C GLN A 405 -34.05 -26.01 25.88
N LYS A 406 -33.31 -25.71 26.97
CA LYS A 406 -33.30 -26.59 28.17
C LYS A 406 -34.54 -26.52 29.02
N LYS A 407 -35.32 -25.43 28.96
CA LYS A 407 -36.57 -25.27 29.72
C LYS A 407 -37.78 -25.82 28.96
N GLY A 408 -37.68 -25.97 27.65
CA GLY A 408 -38.77 -26.48 26.80
C GLY A 408 -38.65 -27.98 26.51
N LYS A 409 -37.60 -28.64 27.05
CA LYS A 409 -37.48 -30.11 27.18
C LYS A 409 -37.81 -30.51 28.61
#